data_30ffc128efa4c546c5fb0985a57c4dee
#
_entry.id   30ffc128efa4c546c5fb0985a57c4dee
#
_cell.length_a   1.000
_cell.length_b   1.000
_cell.length_c   1.000
_cell.angle_alpha   90.00
_cell.angle_beta   90.00
_cell.angle_gamma   90.00
#
_symmetry.space_group_name_H-M   'P 1'
#
loop_
_entity.id
_entity.type
_entity.pdbx_description
1 polymer ?
#
loop_
_entity_poly.entity_id
_entity_poly.type
_entity_poly.pdbx_seq_one_letter_code
_entity_poly.pdbx_strand_id
1 'polypeptide(L)'
;VIKTDVRIISATNKNIQTSIAKGEFREDLFYRLNVINIFLPPLRERENDIISLGRHYLNLYSDGKKQFDSSAVNFLKSHPWPGNIRELENLLKRVSVLTSDTIISSTILKDFIDYSKFHPFQIKETSNNQNKKENLRSYIESFLKNFFDSLDSNDQKIGLHDKFMNEFERPLI
;
A
#
# COMPACT_ATOMS: atom_id res chain seq x y z
N VAL A 1 -25.56 -23.02 31.16
CA VAL A 1 -24.74 -23.33 29.98
C VAL A 1 -25.66 -23.29 28.75
N ILE A 2 -25.43 -22.37 27.83
CA ILE A 2 -26.20 -22.27 26.58
C ILE A 2 -25.46 -23.13 25.56
N LYS A 3 -26.13 -24.16 25.01
CA LYS A 3 -25.58 -24.94 23.89
C LYS A 3 -25.76 -24.15 22.62
N THR A 4 -24.66 -23.87 21.93
CA THR A 4 -24.64 -23.20 20.61
C THR A 4 -24.01 -24.14 19.59
N ASP A 5 -24.62 -24.21 18.41
CA ASP A 5 -24.03 -24.89 17.24
C ASP A 5 -23.44 -23.83 16.33
N VAL A 6 -22.12 -23.67 16.37
CA VAL A 6 -21.39 -22.63 15.62
C VAL A 6 -20.17 -23.24 14.90
N ARG A 7 -19.93 -22.81 13.68
CA ARG A 7 -18.70 -23.11 12.95
C ARG A 7 -17.67 -22.03 13.24
N ILE A 8 -16.50 -22.42 13.75
CA ILE A 8 -15.39 -21.50 14.04
C ILE A 8 -14.40 -21.54 12.88
N ILE A 9 -14.06 -20.36 12.32
CA ILE A 9 -12.99 -20.16 11.34
C ILE A 9 -12.04 -19.14 11.94
N SER A 10 -10.78 -19.52 12.12
CA SER A 10 -9.73 -18.65 12.65
C SER A 10 -8.64 -18.43 11.62
N ALA A 11 -8.00 -17.26 11.63
CA ALA A 11 -6.87 -16.94 10.77
C ALA A 11 -5.83 -16.15 11.55
N THR A 12 -4.55 -16.36 11.20
CA THR A 12 -3.43 -15.62 11.80
C THR A 12 -2.30 -15.52 10.78
N ASN A 13 -1.53 -14.45 10.87
CA ASN A 13 -0.26 -14.27 10.16
C ASN A 13 0.97 -14.54 11.05
N LYS A 14 0.76 -14.90 12.32
CA LYS A 14 1.84 -15.22 13.27
C LYS A 14 2.16 -16.71 13.25
N ASN A 15 3.43 -17.04 13.53
CA ASN A 15 3.80 -18.41 13.81
C ASN A 15 3.31 -18.80 15.22
N ILE A 16 2.23 -19.58 15.25
CA ILE A 16 1.57 -19.96 16.52
C ILE A 16 2.48 -20.81 17.41
N GLN A 17 3.30 -21.70 16.85
CA GLN A 17 4.22 -22.51 17.63
C GLN A 17 5.25 -21.64 18.37
N THR A 18 5.75 -20.60 17.72
CA THR A 18 6.64 -19.63 18.37
C THR A 18 5.91 -18.85 19.46
N SER A 19 4.64 -18.49 19.25
CA SER A 19 3.84 -17.79 20.27
C SER A 19 3.52 -18.69 21.48
N ILE A 20 3.28 -19.99 21.26
CA ILE A 20 3.13 -20.98 22.36
C ILE A 20 4.42 -21.09 23.16
N ALA A 21 5.58 -21.23 22.48
CA ALA A 21 6.88 -21.33 23.15
C ALA A 21 7.23 -20.09 24.00
N LYS A 22 6.70 -18.91 23.61
CA LYS A 22 6.86 -17.65 24.37
C LYS A 22 5.79 -17.44 25.45
N GLY A 23 4.81 -18.35 25.58
CA GLY A 23 3.70 -18.19 26.52
C GLY A 23 2.64 -17.14 26.10
N GLU A 24 2.74 -16.61 24.88
CA GLU A 24 1.79 -15.62 24.33
C GLU A 24 0.48 -16.24 23.83
N PHE A 25 0.46 -17.58 23.60
CA PHE A 25 -0.70 -18.32 23.12
C PHE A 25 -0.81 -19.65 23.86
N ARG A 26 -2.03 -20.01 24.26
CA ARG A 26 -2.27 -21.25 25.00
C ARG A 26 -2.25 -22.45 24.06
N GLU A 27 -1.51 -23.49 24.47
CA GLU A 27 -1.36 -24.72 23.70
C GLU A 27 -2.68 -25.51 23.60
N ASP A 28 -3.47 -25.57 24.68
CA ASP A 28 -4.79 -26.24 24.69
C ASP A 28 -5.76 -25.61 23.67
N LEU A 29 -5.75 -24.30 23.55
CA LEU A 29 -6.56 -23.57 22.58
C LEU A 29 -6.11 -23.86 21.14
N PHE A 30 -4.79 -23.95 20.92
CA PHE A 30 -4.25 -24.32 19.60
C PHE A 30 -4.83 -25.66 19.13
N TYR A 31 -4.77 -26.72 19.96
CA TYR A 31 -5.26 -28.03 19.56
C TYR A 31 -6.79 -28.08 19.34
N ARG A 32 -7.55 -27.21 19.97
CA ARG A 32 -9.01 -27.10 19.72
C ARG A 32 -9.33 -26.40 18.40
N LEU A 33 -8.52 -25.43 17.98
CA LEU A 33 -8.73 -24.65 16.75
C LEU A 33 -8.11 -25.30 15.53
N ASN A 34 -6.96 -25.98 15.69
CA ASN A 34 -6.16 -26.51 14.60
C ASN A 34 -6.62 -27.91 14.16
N VAL A 35 -7.91 -28.06 13.87
CA VAL A 35 -8.47 -29.31 13.35
C VAL A 35 -8.16 -29.50 11.85
N ILE A 36 -8.33 -28.43 11.08
CA ILE A 36 -7.98 -28.37 9.66
C ILE A 36 -7.13 -27.13 9.43
N ASN A 37 -5.89 -27.31 9.02
CA ASN A 37 -4.98 -26.23 8.74
C ASN A 37 -4.89 -25.96 7.23
N ILE A 38 -5.17 -24.73 6.81
CA ILE A 38 -5.04 -24.29 5.42
C ILE A 38 -3.92 -23.25 5.38
N PHE A 39 -2.81 -23.60 4.74
CA PHE A 39 -1.71 -22.69 4.50
C PHE A 39 -1.95 -21.89 3.23
N LEU A 40 -1.96 -20.57 3.34
CA LEU A 40 -2.05 -19.65 2.21
C LEU A 40 -0.65 -19.11 1.87
N PRO A 41 -0.07 -19.52 0.73
CA PRO A 41 1.25 -19.03 0.35
C PRO A 41 1.22 -17.53 0.02
N PRO A 42 2.31 -16.81 0.22
CA PRO A 42 2.41 -15.41 -0.15
C PRO A 42 2.34 -15.21 -1.66
N LEU A 43 2.00 -14.00 -2.10
CA LEU A 43 1.75 -13.69 -3.51
C LEU A 43 2.94 -14.01 -4.42
N ARG A 44 4.17 -13.81 -3.97
CA ARG A 44 5.41 -14.15 -4.71
C ARG A 44 5.54 -15.65 -5.06
N GLU A 45 4.85 -16.54 -4.34
CA GLU A 45 4.82 -17.98 -4.60
C GLU A 45 3.64 -18.41 -5.48
N ARG A 46 2.85 -17.43 -5.97
CA ARG A 46 1.62 -17.63 -6.74
C ARG A 46 1.67 -16.81 -8.04
N GLU A 47 2.70 -17.03 -8.87
CA GLU A 47 3.00 -16.20 -10.06
C GLU A 47 1.82 -16.04 -11.02
N ASN A 48 1.05 -17.10 -11.27
CA ASN A 48 -0.11 -17.05 -12.16
C ASN A 48 -1.24 -16.19 -11.60
N ASP A 49 -1.39 -16.18 -10.28
CA ASP A 49 -2.43 -15.41 -9.60
C ASP A 49 -2.12 -13.92 -9.61
N ILE A 50 -0.83 -13.53 -9.59
CA ILE A 50 -0.41 -12.13 -9.68
C ILE A 50 -1.03 -11.44 -10.88
N ILE A 51 -0.96 -12.08 -12.06
CA ILE A 51 -1.49 -11.49 -13.30
C ILE A 51 -3.01 -11.47 -13.31
N SER A 52 -3.64 -12.54 -12.82
CA SER A 52 -5.11 -12.62 -12.75
C SER A 52 -5.67 -11.56 -11.80
N LEU A 53 -5.08 -11.43 -10.59
CA LEU A 53 -5.43 -10.41 -9.61
C LEU A 53 -5.10 -9.00 -10.13
N GLY A 54 -3.95 -8.84 -10.78
CA GLY A 54 -3.55 -7.57 -11.38
C GLY A 54 -4.57 -7.08 -12.40
N ARG A 55 -4.99 -7.92 -13.32
CA ARG A 55 -6.03 -7.58 -14.30
C ARG A 55 -7.36 -7.30 -13.64
N HIS A 56 -7.73 -8.09 -12.64
CA HIS A 56 -8.97 -7.87 -11.89
C HIS A 56 -9.01 -6.49 -11.24
N TYR A 57 -7.98 -6.13 -10.47
CA TYR A 57 -7.92 -4.83 -9.80
C TYR A 57 -7.79 -3.66 -10.78
N LEU A 58 -6.98 -3.81 -11.84
CA LEU A 58 -6.88 -2.76 -12.86
C LEU A 58 -8.24 -2.50 -13.51
N ASN A 59 -8.96 -3.54 -13.90
CA ASN A 59 -10.31 -3.42 -14.48
C ASN A 59 -11.30 -2.80 -13.49
N LEU A 60 -11.26 -3.25 -12.23
CA LEU A 60 -12.15 -2.77 -11.18
C LEU A 60 -12.01 -1.26 -10.94
N TYR A 61 -10.77 -0.75 -10.89
CA TYR A 61 -10.50 0.66 -10.57
C TYR A 61 -10.41 1.58 -11.79
N SER A 62 -10.33 1.03 -13.02
CA SER A 62 -10.30 1.83 -14.27
C SER A 62 -11.57 1.68 -15.12
N ASP A 63 -12.61 1.02 -14.62
CA ASP A 63 -13.82 0.67 -15.38
C ASP A 63 -13.51 -0.04 -16.71
N GLY A 64 -12.47 -0.91 -16.70
CA GLY A 64 -12.03 -1.65 -17.87
C GLY A 64 -11.30 -0.82 -18.94
N LYS A 65 -10.98 0.45 -18.67
CA LYS A 65 -10.38 1.36 -19.66
C LYS A 65 -8.85 1.18 -19.81
N LYS A 66 -8.20 0.45 -18.91
CA LYS A 66 -6.74 0.30 -18.88
C LYS A 66 -6.30 -1.15 -19.06
N GLN A 67 -5.13 -1.33 -19.68
CA GLN A 67 -4.54 -2.64 -19.92
C GLN A 67 -3.03 -2.61 -19.63
N PHE A 68 -2.48 -3.78 -19.23
CA PHE A 68 -1.04 -3.95 -19.09
C PHE A 68 -0.40 -4.22 -20.43
N ASP A 69 0.76 -3.62 -20.69
CA ASP A 69 1.67 -4.09 -21.73
C ASP A 69 2.50 -5.32 -21.27
N SER A 70 3.29 -5.87 -22.18
CA SER A 70 4.16 -7.02 -21.88
C SER A 70 5.22 -6.69 -20.82
N SER A 71 5.70 -5.45 -20.77
CA SER A 71 6.71 -5.02 -19.82
C SER A 71 6.15 -4.96 -18.40
N ALA A 72 4.91 -4.48 -18.25
CA ALA A 72 4.20 -4.45 -16.96
C ALA A 72 3.92 -5.87 -16.44
N VAL A 73 3.50 -6.78 -17.31
CA VAL A 73 3.27 -8.20 -16.94
C VAL A 73 4.55 -8.83 -16.39
N ASN A 74 5.69 -8.62 -17.06
CA ASN A 74 6.98 -9.14 -16.61
C ASN A 74 7.39 -8.52 -15.27
N PHE A 75 7.17 -7.23 -15.11
CA PHE A 75 7.47 -6.52 -13.86
C PHE A 75 6.60 -7.05 -12.70
N LEU A 76 5.30 -7.23 -12.90
CA LEU A 76 4.39 -7.77 -11.89
C LEU A 76 4.83 -9.16 -11.39
N LYS A 77 5.35 -10.03 -12.29
CA LYS A 77 5.88 -11.35 -11.93
C LYS A 77 7.19 -11.29 -11.17
N SER A 78 8.08 -10.36 -11.52
CA SER A 78 9.42 -10.26 -10.92
C SER A 78 9.45 -9.52 -9.59
N HIS A 79 8.43 -8.73 -9.26
CA HIS A 79 8.39 -7.97 -8.02
C HIS A 79 8.09 -8.87 -6.81
N PRO A 80 8.79 -8.73 -5.67
CA PRO A 80 8.70 -9.64 -4.52
C PRO A 80 7.42 -9.50 -3.68
N TRP A 81 6.63 -8.46 -3.86
CA TRP A 81 5.36 -8.18 -3.17
C TRP A 81 5.41 -8.36 -1.64
N PRO A 82 6.26 -7.60 -0.91
CA PRO A 82 6.36 -7.72 0.55
C PRO A 82 5.03 -7.44 1.27
N GLY A 83 4.21 -6.53 0.74
CA GLY A 83 2.87 -6.23 1.23
C GLY A 83 1.78 -7.14 0.66
N ASN A 84 2.18 -8.18 -0.11
CA ASN A 84 1.27 -9.20 -0.62
C ASN A 84 0.17 -8.61 -1.53
N ILE A 85 -1.04 -9.17 -1.47
CA ILE A 85 -2.21 -8.74 -2.27
C ILE A 85 -2.58 -7.28 -1.97
N ARG A 86 -2.44 -6.82 -0.72
CA ARG A 86 -2.75 -5.43 -0.35
C ARG A 86 -1.83 -4.42 -1.04
N GLU A 87 -0.57 -4.75 -1.22
CA GLU A 87 0.38 -3.90 -1.95
C GLU A 87 0.01 -3.82 -3.43
N LEU A 88 -0.27 -4.96 -4.06
CA LEU A 88 -0.71 -5.02 -5.45
C LEU A 88 -1.99 -4.22 -5.68
N GLU A 89 -3.00 -4.41 -4.84
CA GLU A 89 -4.27 -3.69 -4.90
C GLU A 89 -4.06 -2.18 -4.78
N ASN A 90 -3.32 -1.73 -3.76
CA ASN A 90 -3.06 -0.31 -3.52
C ASN A 90 -2.25 0.34 -4.65
N LEU A 91 -1.27 -0.38 -5.22
CA LEU A 91 -0.53 0.08 -6.39
C LEU A 91 -1.47 0.33 -7.56
N LEU A 92 -2.30 -0.67 -7.90
CA LEU A 92 -3.17 -0.59 -9.06
C LEU A 92 -4.29 0.42 -8.90
N LYS A 93 -4.80 0.59 -7.69
CA LYS A 93 -5.76 1.65 -7.36
C LYS A 93 -5.15 3.03 -7.64
N ARG A 94 -3.93 3.29 -7.17
CA ARG A 94 -3.23 4.56 -7.43
C ARG A 94 -2.96 4.78 -8.92
N VAL A 95 -2.42 3.78 -9.61
CA VAL A 95 -2.16 3.83 -11.05
C VAL A 95 -3.44 4.11 -11.83
N SER A 96 -4.56 3.49 -11.45
CA SER A 96 -5.84 3.69 -12.13
C SER A 96 -6.37 5.11 -12.02
N VAL A 97 -6.18 5.75 -10.85
CA VAL A 97 -6.69 7.09 -10.57
C VAL A 97 -5.76 8.20 -11.09
N LEU A 98 -4.44 8.03 -10.90
CA LEU A 98 -3.47 9.10 -11.12
C LEU A 98 -2.85 9.10 -12.52
N THR A 99 -3.01 8.04 -13.31
CA THR A 99 -2.46 7.94 -14.67
C THR A 99 -3.56 8.15 -15.70
N SER A 100 -3.31 9.00 -16.71
CA SER A 100 -4.21 9.19 -17.86
C SER A 100 -4.06 8.08 -18.92
N ASP A 101 -2.94 7.35 -18.89
CA ASP A 101 -2.59 6.37 -19.89
C ASP A 101 -3.55 5.16 -19.87
N THR A 102 -3.94 4.71 -21.05
CA THR A 102 -4.73 3.49 -21.24
C THR A 102 -3.87 2.24 -21.20
N ILE A 103 -2.59 2.35 -21.54
CA ILE A 103 -1.62 1.24 -21.53
C ILE A 103 -0.64 1.46 -20.38
N ILE A 104 -0.64 0.54 -19.43
CA ILE A 104 0.22 0.60 -18.25
C ILE A 104 1.50 -0.18 -18.52
N SER A 105 2.63 0.52 -18.51
CA SER A 105 3.98 -0.02 -18.71
C SER A 105 4.69 -0.31 -17.39
N SER A 106 5.83 -1.02 -17.45
CA SER A 106 6.66 -1.28 -16.27
C SER A 106 7.25 0.00 -15.67
N THR A 107 7.49 1.04 -16.46
CA THR A 107 7.98 2.34 -16.00
C THR A 107 6.97 3.00 -15.08
N ILE A 108 5.71 3.09 -15.52
CA ILE A 108 4.62 3.62 -14.71
C ILE A 108 4.52 2.86 -13.37
N LEU A 109 4.52 1.51 -13.40
CA LEU A 109 4.42 0.73 -12.16
C LEU A 109 5.58 1.00 -11.20
N LYS A 110 6.82 1.12 -11.71
CA LYS A 110 8.00 1.42 -10.89
C LYS A 110 7.91 2.78 -10.23
N ASP A 111 7.54 3.80 -10.98
CA ASP A 111 7.40 5.16 -10.46
C ASP A 111 6.41 5.19 -9.29
N PHE A 112 5.28 4.50 -9.40
CA PHE A 112 4.30 4.43 -8.33
C PHE A 112 4.72 3.56 -7.12
N ILE A 113 5.59 2.56 -7.31
CA ILE A 113 6.19 1.79 -6.20
C ILE A 113 7.22 2.63 -5.47
N ASP A 114 8.10 3.32 -6.19
CA ASP A 114 9.14 4.17 -5.59
C ASP A 114 8.50 5.36 -4.87
N TYR A 115 7.47 5.96 -5.44
CA TYR A 115 6.68 7.01 -4.77
C TYR A 115 6.13 6.55 -3.40
N SER A 116 5.77 5.29 -3.24
CA SER A 116 5.32 4.72 -1.96
C SER A 116 6.43 4.59 -0.92
N LYS A 117 7.69 4.50 -1.34
CA LYS A 117 8.85 4.48 -0.43
C LYS A 117 9.21 5.89 0.07
N PHE A 118 8.95 6.93 -0.75
CA PHE A 118 9.20 8.32 -0.39
C PHE A 118 8.10 8.95 0.48
N HIS A 119 6.92 8.32 0.54
CA HIS A 119 5.83 8.74 1.42
C HIS A 119 5.42 7.57 2.34
N PRO A 120 6.25 7.24 3.33
CA PRO A 120 5.81 6.35 4.39
C PRO A 120 4.82 7.12 5.28
N PHE A 121 3.56 7.19 4.88
CA PHE A 121 2.47 7.34 5.84
C PHE A 121 2.38 6.04 6.65
N GLN A 122 3.50 5.71 7.29
CA GLN A 122 3.48 4.79 8.40
C GLN A 122 3.01 5.62 9.60
N ILE A 123 1.71 5.59 9.83
CA ILE A 123 1.20 5.77 11.18
C ILE A 123 1.77 4.57 11.96
N LYS A 124 3.02 4.69 12.43
CA LYS A 124 3.46 3.92 13.57
C LYS A 124 2.58 4.46 14.72
N GLU A 125 1.63 3.66 15.13
CA GLU A 125 1.02 3.81 16.45
C GLU A 125 2.12 3.60 17.50
N THR A 126 2.92 4.62 17.72
CA THR A 126 3.75 4.74 18.90
C THR A 126 3.03 5.72 19.81
N SER A 127 2.48 5.15 20.85
CA SER A 127 2.00 5.83 22.06
C SER A 127 3.08 6.80 22.57
N ASN A 128 3.06 8.05 22.08
CA ASN A 128 3.58 9.22 22.76
C ASN A 128 3.16 10.50 22.02
N ASN A 129 2.17 11.18 22.56
CA ASN A 129 1.52 12.36 21.97
C ASN A 129 2.36 13.66 21.95
N GLN A 130 3.60 13.65 22.45
CA GLN A 130 4.43 14.85 22.50
C GLN A 130 5.35 15.04 21.29
N ASN A 131 5.78 13.95 20.61
CA ASN A 131 6.69 14.04 19.46
C ASN A 131 5.97 14.25 18.08
N LYS A 132 4.64 14.23 18.05
CA LYS A 132 3.89 14.41 16.79
C LYS A 132 3.94 15.83 16.21
N LYS A 133 4.03 16.85 17.07
CA LYS A 133 4.06 18.25 16.62
C LYS A 133 5.42 18.65 16.01
N GLU A 134 6.51 18.13 16.54
CA GLU A 134 7.86 18.42 16.02
C GLU A 134 8.12 17.71 14.68
N ASN A 135 7.63 16.47 14.51
CA ASN A 135 7.78 15.74 13.25
C ASN A 135 6.99 16.35 12.09
N LEU A 136 5.78 16.87 12.34
CA LEU A 136 4.99 17.54 11.32
C LEU A 136 5.61 18.87 10.90
N ARG A 137 6.13 19.62 11.86
CA ARG A 137 6.79 20.93 11.60
C ARG A 137 8.06 20.75 10.78
N SER A 138 8.94 19.83 11.16
CA SER A 138 10.18 19.55 10.42
C SER A 138 9.90 18.99 9.00
N TYR A 139 8.82 18.26 8.83
CA TYR A 139 8.38 17.77 7.51
C TYR A 139 7.87 18.93 6.63
N ILE A 140 7.03 19.80 7.17
CA ILE A 140 6.54 20.98 6.44
C ILE A 140 7.71 21.91 6.09
N GLU A 141 8.65 22.12 6.99
CA GLU A 141 9.85 22.94 6.75
C GLU A 141 10.74 22.37 5.65
N SER A 142 10.96 21.04 5.62
CA SER A 142 11.73 20.38 4.57
C SER A 142 11.01 20.39 3.22
N PHE A 143 9.70 20.22 3.22
CA PHE A 143 8.87 20.30 2.01
C PHE A 143 8.90 21.70 1.40
N LEU A 144 8.69 22.72 2.22
CA LEU A 144 8.74 24.13 1.79
C LEU A 144 10.13 24.49 1.26
N LYS A 145 11.18 24.03 1.92
CA LYS A 145 12.55 24.29 1.47
C LYS A 145 12.79 23.67 0.08
N ASN A 146 12.46 22.41 -0.11
CA ASN A 146 12.60 21.73 -1.41
C ASN A 146 11.74 22.36 -2.50
N PHE A 147 10.54 22.83 -2.15
CA PHE A 147 9.64 23.54 -3.06
C PHE A 147 10.25 24.90 -3.48
N PHE A 148 10.78 25.68 -2.53
CA PHE A 148 11.44 26.96 -2.84
C PHE A 148 12.75 26.77 -3.61
N ASP A 149 13.53 25.73 -3.33
CA ASP A 149 14.77 25.41 -4.05
C ASP A 149 14.51 24.95 -5.49
N SER A 150 13.30 24.41 -5.78
CA SER A 150 12.88 23.99 -7.13
C SER A 150 12.30 25.12 -8.00
N LEU A 151 12.02 26.27 -7.42
CA LEU A 151 11.54 27.44 -8.15
C LEU A 151 12.73 28.16 -8.82
N ASP A 152 12.86 27.99 -10.13
CA ASP A 152 13.88 28.67 -10.93
C ASP A 152 13.73 30.20 -10.82
N SER A 153 14.86 30.90 -10.77
CA SER A 153 14.97 32.35 -10.53
C SER A 153 14.24 33.24 -11.56
N ASN A 154 13.62 32.65 -12.58
CA ASN A 154 12.91 33.35 -13.66
C ASN A 154 11.38 33.46 -13.44
N ASP A 155 10.84 32.85 -12.41
CA ASP A 155 9.38 32.75 -12.16
C ASP A 155 8.83 33.85 -11.21
N GLN A 156 9.59 34.90 -10.98
CA GLN A 156 9.25 36.00 -10.03
C GLN A 156 8.01 36.85 -10.39
N LYS A 157 7.31 36.57 -11.48
CA LYS A 157 6.17 37.41 -11.94
C LYS A 157 4.77 36.82 -11.73
N ILE A 158 4.64 35.59 -11.28
CA ILE A 158 3.33 35.01 -10.96
C ILE A 158 3.28 34.83 -9.43
N GLY A 159 2.28 35.43 -8.80
CA GLY A 159 2.16 35.46 -7.35
C GLY A 159 2.37 34.07 -6.72
N LEU A 160 3.41 33.95 -5.91
CA LEU A 160 3.80 32.70 -5.20
C LEU A 160 2.62 32.12 -4.41
N HIS A 161 1.75 32.98 -3.91
CA HIS A 161 0.52 32.68 -3.19
C HIS A 161 -0.47 31.92 -4.08
N ASP A 162 -0.66 32.34 -5.34
CA ASP A 162 -1.65 31.74 -6.24
C ASP A 162 -1.19 30.37 -6.76
N LYS A 163 0.12 30.15 -6.95
CA LYS A 163 0.66 28.83 -7.26
C LYS A 163 0.50 27.86 -6.09
N PHE A 164 0.80 28.31 -4.88
CA PHE A 164 0.69 27.51 -3.66
C PHE A 164 -0.77 27.14 -3.37
N MET A 165 -1.69 28.07 -3.48
CA MET A 165 -3.12 27.84 -3.26
C MET A 165 -3.74 26.94 -4.35
N ASN A 166 -3.34 27.08 -5.62
CA ASN A 166 -3.80 26.20 -6.70
C ASN A 166 -3.34 24.75 -6.55
N GLU A 167 -2.20 24.49 -5.95
CA GLU A 167 -1.72 23.13 -5.71
C GLU A 167 -2.34 22.49 -4.46
N PHE A 168 -2.71 23.29 -3.45
CA PHE A 168 -3.31 22.82 -2.21
C PHE A 168 -4.85 22.72 -2.24
N GLU A 169 -5.56 23.60 -2.98
CA GLU A 169 -7.03 23.61 -3.00
C GLU A 169 -7.66 22.68 -4.04
N ARG A 170 -6.93 22.27 -5.08
CA ARG A 170 -7.46 21.37 -6.12
C ARG A 170 -7.82 19.94 -5.70
N PRO A 171 -7.31 19.33 -4.62
CA PRO A 171 -7.71 17.98 -4.22
C PRO A 171 -8.96 17.90 -3.36
N LEU A 172 -9.66 18.99 -3.08
CA LEU A 172 -10.79 19.03 -2.12
C LEU A 172 -12.18 19.27 -2.75
N ILE A 173 -12.29 19.19 -4.09
CA ILE A 173 -13.59 19.25 -4.78
C ILE A 173 -13.80 17.98 -5.60
#